data_69a80d770c6581958df239acf37e1036
#
_entry.id   69a80d770c6581958df239acf37e1036
#
_cell.length_a   1.000
_cell.length_b   1.000
_cell.length_c   1.000
_cell.angle_alpha   90.00
_cell.angle_beta   90.00
_cell.angle_gamma   90.00
#
_symmetry.space_group_name_H-M   'P 1'
#
loop_
_entity.id
_entity.type
_entity.pdbx_description
1 polymer ?
#
loop_
_entity_poly.entity_id
_entity_poly.type
_entity_poly.pdbx_seq_one_letter_code
_entity_poly.pdbx_strand_id
1 'polypeptide(L)'
;MTEQVKDGDVVRVRYTGRYQDGEVFDSTDGRAPFTFVVGSGAVVKGFDEAVIGMRAGERTQVTIGPDKAYGPHKEEYVLSIPRSSMPAQMSVSTGMQLKLPLQGGKAMTATVTKVTRELIRLDGNHPMAGKTLVFDIEIVATGLKPTDLFGG
;
A
#
# COMPACT_ATOMS: atom_id res chain seq x y z
N MET A 1 6.46 33.46 -1.09
CA MET A 1 6.64 32.44 -0.05
C MET A 1 5.69 31.28 -0.31
N THR A 2 6.23 30.08 -0.35
CA THR A 2 5.42 28.90 -0.48
C THR A 2 4.77 28.58 0.87
N GLU A 3 3.49 28.28 0.83
CA GLU A 3 2.76 27.90 2.04
C GLU A 3 3.11 26.48 2.46
N GLN A 4 3.00 26.23 3.75
CA GLN A 4 3.15 24.88 4.30
C GLN A 4 1.93 24.05 3.97
N VAL A 5 2.15 22.78 3.70
CA VAL A 5 1.08 21.82 3.44
C VAL A 5 0.23 21.63 4.70
N LYS A 6 -1.08 21.64 4.52
CA LYS A 6 -2.07 21.42 5.58
C LYS A 6 -3.02 20.32 5.19
N ASP A 7 -3.69 19.76 6.17
CA ASP A 7 -4.77 18.81 5.94
C ASP A 7 -5.82 19.43 5.01
N GLY A 8 -6.25 18.70 4.01
CA GLY A 8 -7.20 19.15 3.01
C GLY A 8 -6.60 19.82 1.79
N ASP A 9 -5.31 20.12 1.83
CA ASP A 9 -4.63 20.74 0.68
C ASP A 9 -4.48 19.74 -0.47
N VAL A 10 -4.53 20.25 -1.71
CA VAL A 10 -4.18 19.47 -2.90
C VAL A 10 -2.71 19.73 -3.20
N VAL A 11 -1.93 18.65 -3.22
CA VAL A 11 -0.47 18.74 -3.41
C VAL A 11 -0.02 17.77 -4.49
N ARG A 12 1.14 18.05 -5.06
CA ARG A 12 1.81 17.18 -6.03
C ARG A 12 3.16 16.79 -5.50
N VAL A 13 3.45 15.49 -5.54
CA VAL A 13 4.68 14.95 -4.95
C VAL A 13 5.36 13.99 -5.92
N ARG A 14 6.67 13.83 -5.71
CA ARG A 14 7.44 12.70 -6.25
C ARG A 14 7.83 11.84 -5.07
N TYR A 15 7.77 10.54 -5.21
CA TYR A 15 8.14 9.66 -4.12
C TYR A 15 8.72 8.34 -4.62
N THR A 16 9.49 7.71 -3.73
CA THR A 16 9.96 6.33 -3.87
C THR A 16 9.69 5.63 -2.57
N GLY A 17 8.96 4.51 -2.64
CA GLY A 17 8.66 3.68 -1.48
C GLY A 17 9.50 2.41 -1.50
N ARG A 18 10.12 2.10 -0.37
CA ARG A 18 10.98 0.92 -0.20
C ARG A 18 10.58 0.15 1.03
N TYR A 19 10.86 -1.15 1.01
CA TYR A 19 10.87 -1.94 2.23
C TYR A 19 12.15 -1.66 3.00
N GLN A 20 12.23 -2.13 4.23
CA GLN A 20 13.43 -1.91 5.05
C GLN A 20 14.70 -2.54 4.47
N ASP A 21 14.57 -3.58 3.66
CA ASP A 21 15.70 -4.22 2.98
C ASP A 21 16.21 -3.42 1.78
N GLY A 22 15.54 -2.31 1.45
CA GLY A 22 15.92 -1.44 0.33
C GLY A 22 15.20 -1.73 -0.98
N GLU A 23 14.40 -2.79 -1.04
CA GLU A 23 13.65 -3.12 -2.25
C GLU A 23 12.56 -2.09 -2.52
N VAL A 24 12.55 -1.50 -3.71
CA VAL A 24 11.56 -0.52 -4.14
C VAL A 24 10.26 -1.24 -4.48
N PHE A 25 9.14 -0.83 -3.87
CA PHE A 25 7.84 -1.39 -4.19
C PHE A 25 6.98 -0.44 -5.01
N ASP A 26 7.29 0.85 -5.00
CA ASP A 26 6.56 1.85 -5.77
C ASP A 26 7.42 3.10 -5.93
N SER A 27 7.25 3.81 -7.06
CA SER A 27 8.01 5.02 -7.34
C SER A 27 7.34 5.83 -8.43
N THR A 28 7.49 7.15 -8.37
CA THR A 28 7.08 8.06 -9.45
C THR A 28 8.16 8.22 -10.51
N ASP A 29 9.33 7.61 -10.33
CA ASP A 29 10.40 7.69 -11.32
C ASP A 29 9.90 7.21 -12.68
N GLY A 30 10.14 8.04 -13.72
CA GLY A 30 9.69 7.74 -15.07
C GLY A 30 8.20 7.94 -15.31
N ARG A 31 7.49 8.48 -14.34
CA ARG A 31 6.05 8.75 -14.41
C ARG A 31 5.76 10.21 -14.05
N ALA A 32 4.50 10.63 -14.28
CA ALA A 32 4.04 11.91 -13.80
C ALA A 32 4.05 11.95 -12.26
N PRO A 33 4.31 13.11 -11.67
CA PRO A 33 4.16 13.25 -10.22
C PRO A 33 2.76 12.92 -9.76
N PHE A 34 2.61 12.49 -8.52
CA PHE A 34 1.34 12.09 -7.95
C PHE A 34 0.64 13.29 -7.29
N THR A 35 -0.61 13.53 -7.66
CA THR A 35 -1.43 14.61 -7.10
C THR A 35 -2.51 14.01 -6.21
N PHE A 36 -2.65 14.52 -4.99
CA PHE A 36 -3.64 13.98 -4.05
C PHE A 36 -4.07 15.02 -3.04
N VAL A 37 -5.17 14.73 -2.33
CA VAL A 37 -5.65 15.56 -1.22
C VAL A 37 -5.07 15.04 0.08
N VAL A 38 -4.38 15.89 0.82
CA VAL A 38 -3.74 15.53 2.09
C VAL A 38 -4.82 15.18 3.12
N GLY A 39 -4.67 14.04 3.78
CA GLY A 39 -5.61 13.57 4.79
C GLY A 39 -6.81 12.81 4.24
N SER A 40 -6.89 12.63 2.91
CA SER A 40 -8.04 11.95 2.28
C SER A 40 -7.99 10.43 2.35
N GLY A 41 -6.86 9.85 2.76
CA GLY A 41 -6.67 8.41 2.72
C GLY A 41 -6.19 7.90 1.36
N ALA A 42 -5.80 8.79 0.45
CA ALA A 42 -5.25 8.39 -0.85
C ALA A 42 -3.89 7.71 -0.70
N VAL A 43 -3.20 8.01 0.38
CA VAL A 43 -1.91 7.39 0.74
C VAL A 43 -2.00 6.87 2.17
N VAL A 44 -1.03 6.04 2.58
CA VAL A 44 -1.02 5.53 3.95
C VAL A 44 -0.87 6.68 4.94
N LYS A 45 -1.38 6.49 6.15
CA LYS A 45 -1.46 7.53 7.17
C LYS A 45 -0.13 8.22 7.46
N GLY A 46 0.94 7.44 7.57
CA GLY A 46 2.27 8.00 7.84
C GLY A 46 2.78 8.91 6.72
N PHE A 47 2.41 8.62 5.48
CA PHE A 47 2.74 9.47 4.33
C PHE A 47 1.96 10.79 4.40
N ASP A 48 0.64 10.72 4.66
CA ASP A 48 -0.19 11.92 4.84
C ASP A 48 0.38 12.84 5.92
N GLU A 49 0.75 12.27 7.07
CA GLU A 49 1.31 13.03 8.18
C GLU A 49 2.67 13.64 7.84
N ALA A 50 3.49 12.92 7.09
CA ALA A 50 4.85 13.36 6.77
C ALA A 50 4.90 14.61 5.91
N VAL A 51 3.92 14.78 5.01
CA VAL A 51 3.92 15.94 4.10
C VAL A 51 3.39 17.22 4.77
N ILE A 52 2.65 17.08 5.88
CA ILE A 52 2.09 18.23 6.58
C ILE A 52 3.24 19.11 7.11
N GLY A 53 3.18 20.39 6.84
CA GLY A 53 4.20 21.36 7.26
C GLY A 53 5.34 21.53 6.27
N MET A 54 5.39 20.73 5.21
CA MET A 54 6.41 20.88 4.18
C MET A 54 6.04 21.98 3.19
N ARG A 55 7.02 22.45 2.45
CA ARG A 55 6.85 23.46 1.40
C ARG A 55 7.30 22.89 0.06
N ALA A 56 6.85 23.51 -1.03
CA ALA A 56 7.30 23.14 -2.37
C ALA A 56 8.82 23.19 -2.46
N GLY A 57 9.41 22.17 -3.06
CA GLY A 57 10.86 22.04 -3.19
C GLY A 57 11.52 21.29 -2.04
N GLU A 58 10.82 21.07 -0.94
CA GLU A 58 11.38 20.34 0.20
C GLU A 58 11.30 18.84 -0.02
N ARG A 59 12.25 18.14 0.58
CA ARG A 59 12.34 16.67 0.53
C ARG A 59 12.44 16.12 1.94
N THR A 60 11.90 14.94 2.13
CA THR A 60 12.04 14.22 3.41
C THR A 60 12.11 12.72 3.16
N GLN A 61 12.66 12.02 4.13
CA GLN A 61 12.58 10.57 4.19
C GLN A 61 11.85 10.20 5.47
N VAL A 62 10.85 9.34 5.35
CA VAL A 62 10.06 8.92 6.50
C VAL A 62 10.00 7.41 6.57
N THR A 63 10.14 6.87 7.77
CA THR A 63 9.97 5.45 8.05
C THR A 63 8.61 5.27 8.73
N ILE A 64 7.77 4.43 8.14
CA ILE A 64 6.38 4.26 8.57
C ILE A 64 6.18 2.83 9.05
N GLY A 65 5.85 2.68 10.32
CA GLY A 65 5.54 1.37 10.89
C GLY A 65 4.18 0.86 10.41
N PRO A 66 3.91 -0.45 10.61
CA PRO A 66 2.66 -1.06 10.12
C PRO A 66 1.38 -0.36 10.58
N ASP A 67 1.33 0.18 11.78
CA ASP A 67 0.15 0.86 12.34
C ASP A 67 -0.24 2.12 11.57
N LYS A 68 0.71 2.74 10.87
CA LYS A 68 0.45 3.91 10.03
C LYS A 68 0.64 3.62 8.55
N ALA A 69 0.78 2.36 8.20
CA ALA A 69 0.89 1.88 6.83
C ALA A 69 -0.31 0.96 6.54
N TYR A 70 -0.04 -0.31 6.23
CA TYR A 70 -1.09 -1.26 5.84
C TYR A 70 -1.57 -2.14 7.00
N GLY A 71 -1.24 -1.76 8.22
CA GLY A 71 -1.66 -2.47 9.41
C GLY A 71 -0.78 -3.66 9.74
N PRO A 72 -0.93 -4.21 10.96
CA PRO A 72 -0.17 -5.37 11.36
C PRO A 72 -0.62 -6.63 10.63
N HIS A 73 0.29 -7.59 10.48
CA HIS A 73 -0.06 -8.92 9.98
C HIS A 73 -0.86 -9.65 11.06
N LYS A 74 -2.05 -10.13 10.70
CA LYS A 74 -2.94 -10.80 11.66
C LYS A 74 -3.02 -12.29 11.36
N GLU A 75 -2.70 -13.11 12.35
CA GLU A 75 -2.77 -14.56 12.21
C GLU A 75 -4.19 -15.06 11.98
N GLU A 76 -5.20 -14.33 12.43
CA GLU A 76 -6.61 -14.68 12.20
C GLU A 76 -6.99 -14.68 10.72
N TYR A 77 -6.20 -14.01 9.85
CA TYR A 77 -6.43 -14.03 8.42
C TYR A 77 -5.57 -15.07 7.69
N VAL A 78 -4.84 -15.88 8.42
CA VAL A 78 -4.05 -16.98 7.86
C VAL A 78 -4.84 -18.28 8.01
N LEU A 79 -5.04 -18.98 6.90
CA LEU A 79 -5.84 -20.21 6.86
C LEU A 79 -5.02 -21.35 6.30
N SER A 80 -5.27 -22.55 6.81
CA SER A 80 -4.75 -23.78 6.18
C SER A 80 -5.95 -24.61 5.74
N ILE A 81 -5.97 -24.97 4.47
CA ILE A 81 -7.04 -25.81 3.92
C ILE A 81 -6.46 -27.11 3.39
N PRO A 82 -7.24 -28.22 3.45
CA PRO A 82 -6.80 -29.48 2.88
C PRO A 82 -6.59 -29.35 1.37
N ARG A 83 -5.51 -29.91 0.87
CA ARG A 83 -5.25 -29.93 -0.57
C ARG A 83 -6.41 -30.59 -1.33
N SER A 84 -7.03 -31.58 -0.71
CA SER A 84 -8.16 -32.33 -1.29
C SER A 84 -9.40 -31.47 -1.48
N SER A 85 -9.52 -30.30 -0.80
CA SER A 85 -10.66 -29.42 -0.99
C SER A 85 -10.54 -28.56 -2.24
N MET A 86 -9.38 -28.56 -2.91
CA MET A 86 -9.18 -27.86 -4.16
C MET A 86 -9.49 -28.77 -5.35
N PRO A 87 -9.98 -28.22 -6.48
CA PRO A 87 -10.14 -29.02 -7.69
C PRO A 87 -8.83 -29.67 -8.09
N ALA A 88 -8.89 -30.95 -8.46
CA ALA A 88 -7.71 -31.75 -8.80
C ALA A 88 -6.94 -31.17 -10.00
N GLN A 89 -7.64 -30.51 -10.92
CA GLN A 89 -7.03 -29.88 -12.09
C GLN A 89 -6.38 -28.54 -11.81
N MET A 90 -6.62 -27.97 -10.64
CA MET A 90 -6.08 -26.66 -10.30
C MET A 90 -4.64 -26.78 -9.86
N SER A 91 -3.75 -26.15 -10.61
CA SER A 91 -2.35 -26.01 -10.20
C SER A 91 -2.26 -24.87 -9.20
N VAL A 92 -1.72 -25.16 -8.02
CA VAL A 92 -1.55 -24.17 -6.97
C VAL A 92 -0.06 -24.06 -6.65
N SER A 93 0.45 -22.86 -6.65
CA SER A 93 1.86 -22.61 -6.29
C SER A 93 1.96 -21.39 -5.39
N THR A 94 3.05 -21.36 -4.62
CA THR A 94 3.34 -20.24 -3.71
C THR A 94 3.39 -18.94 -4.49
N GLY A 95 2.76 -17.89 -3.95
CA GLY A 95 2.67 -16.58 -4.57
C GLY A 95 1.39 -16.35 -5.35
N MET A 96 0.62 -17.39 -5.65
CA MET A 96 -0.66 -17.22 -6.35
C MET A 96 -1.67 -16.52 -5.44
N GLN A 97 -2.54 -15.72 -6.05
CA GLN A 97 -3.67 -15.11 -5.35
C GLN A 97 -4.95 -15.83 -5.73
N LEU A 98 -5.73 -16.15 -4.73
CA LEU A 98 -7.01 -16.86 -4.90
C LEU A 98 -8.12 -16.00 -4.30
N LYS A 99 -9.27 -16.03 -4.94
CA LYS A 99 -10.48 -15.43 -4.38
C LYS A 99 -11.23 -16.48 -3.60
N LEU A 100 -11.50 -16.20 -2.33
CA LEU A 100 -12.24 -17.08 -1.45
C LEU A 100 -13.61 -16.48 -1.20
N PRO A 101 -14.69 -17.22 -1.48
CA PRO A 101 -16.03 -16.72 -1.20
C PRO A 101 -16.27 -16.66 0.30
N LEU A 102 -16.90 -15.58 0.74
CA LEU A 102 -17.31 -15.37 2.12
C LEU A 102 -18.83 -15.34 2.18
N GLN A 103 -19.37 -15.41 3.39
CA GLN A 103 -20.80 -15.31 3.59
C GLN A 103 -21.29 -13.93 3.13
N GLY A 104 -22.54 -13.87 2.66
CA GLY A 104 -23.15 -12.63 2.23
C GLY A 104 -22.72 -12.13 0.84
N GLY A 105 -22.20 -13.01 0.01
CA GLY A 105 -21.80 -12.65 -1.36
C GLY A 105 -20.49 -11.93 -1.48
N LYS A 106 -19.76 -11.79 -0.38
CA LYS A 106 -18.44 -11.15 -0.37
C LYS A 106 -17.36 -12.14 -0.77
N ALA A 107 -16.20 -11.63 -1.14
CA ALA A 107 -15.04 -12.44 -1.44
C ALA A 107 -13.79 -11.82 -0.83
N MET A 108 -12.84 -12.67 -0.45
CA MET A 108 -11.55 -12.27 0.09
C MET A 108 -10.46 -12.75 -0.85
N THR A 109 -9.48 -11.90 -1.11
CA THR A 109 -8.30 -12.31 -1.86
C THR A 109 -7.24 -12.79 -0.88
N ALA A 110 -6.72 -13.99 -1.10
CA ALA A 110 -5.68 -14.56 -0.24
C ALA A 110 -4.50 -14.99 -1.10
N THR A 111 -3.31 -14.90 -0.53
CA THR A 111 -2.07 -15.30 -1.19
C THR A 111 -1.66 -16.67 -0.68
N VAL A 112 -1.29 -17.57 -1.61
CA VAL A 112 -0.77 -18.89 -1.26
C VAL A 112 0.65 -18.71 -0.73
N THR A 113 0.87 -19.10 0.52
CA THR A 113 2.19 -18.96 1.17
C THR A 113 2.93 -20.28 1.30
N LYS A 114 2.20 -21.41 1.27
CA LYS A 114 2.82 -22.73 1.37
C LYS A 114 1.92 -23.76 0.71
N VAL A 115 2.53 -24.68 -0.02
CA VAL A 115 1.85 -25.82 -0.63
C VAL A 115 2.56 -27.09 -0.22
N THR A 116 1.80 -28.02 0.37
CA THR A 116 2.31 -29.36 0.68
C THR A 116 1.39 -30.38 0.04
N ARG A 117 1.71 -31.66 0.16
CA ARG A 117 0.85 -32.73 -0.35
C ARG A 117 -0.53 -32.73 0.31
N GLU A 118 -0.59 -32.29 1.55
CA GLU A 118 -1.78 -32.43 2.38
C GLU A 118 -2.56 -31.15 2.54
N LEU A 119 -1.86 -29.97 2.53
CA LEU A 119 -2.53 -28.72 2.77
C LEU A 119 -1.95 -27.56 1.99
N ILE A 120 -2.75 -26.50 1.92
CA ILE A 120 -2.38 -25.23 1.32
C ILE A 120 -2.58 -24.17 2.39
N ARG A 121 -1.55 -23.36 2.61
CA ARG A 121 -1.63 -22.23 3.55
C ARG A 121 -1.93 -20.97 2.76
N LEU A 122 -2.95 -20.24 3.21
CA LEU A 122 -3.42 -19.02 2.59
C LEU A 122 -3.31 -17.86 3.58
N ASP A 123 -2.88 -16.71 3.09
CA ASP A 123 -2.77 -15.49 3.88
C ASP A 123 -3.68 -14.43 3.29
N GLY A 124 -4.73 -14.06 4.03
CA GLY A 124 -5.69 -13.03 3.63
C GLY A 124 -5.30 -11.61 4.02
N ASN A 125 -4.13 -11.41 4.61
CA ASN A 125 -3.64 -10.08 4.93
C ASN A 125 -3.28 -9.32 3.65
N HIS A 126 -3.31 -7.98 3.74
CA HIS A 126 -2.76 -7.17 2.65
C HIS A 126 -1.30 -7.60 2.43
N PRO A 127 -0.83 -7.66 1.17
CA PRO A 127 0.56 -8.08 0.91
C PRO A 127 1.61 -7.28 1.67
N MET A 128 1.31 -6.05 2.02
CA MET A 128 2.22 -5.16 2.73
C MET A 128 1.91 -5.05 4.22
N ALA A 129 0.96 -5.83 4.74
CA ALA A 129 0.64 -5.85 6.17
C ALA A 129 1.84 -6.35 6.98
N GLY A 130 2.08 -5.73 8.13
CA GLY A 130 3.21 -6.08 8.98
C GLY A 130 4.54 -5.54 8.52
N LYS A 131 4.58 -4.82 7.40
CA LYS A 131 5.82 -4.30 6.84
C LYS A 131 6.02 -2.85 7.23
N THR A 132 7.26 -2.51 7.56
CA THR A 132 7.68 -1.13 7.76
C THR A 132 8.14 -0.59 6.41
N LEU A 133 7.67 0.60 6.07
CA LEU A 133 7.91 1.21 4.77
C LEU A 133 8.79 2.45 4.93
N VAL A 134 9.65 2.68 3.95
CA VAL A 134 10.50 3.88 3.91
C VAL A 134 10.14 4.65 2.64
N PHE A 135 9.70 5.90 2.80
CA PHE A 135 9.37 6.76 1.68
C PHE A 135 10.33 7.94 1.60
N ASP A 136 10.86 8.16 0.40
CA ASP A 136 11.53 9.41 0.04
C ASP A 136 10.48 10.25 -0.66
N ILE A 137 10.20 11.45 -0.16
CA ILE A 137 9.12 12.31 -0.64
C ILE A 137 9.68 13.69 -0.98
N GLU A 138 9.32 14.17 -2.17
CA GLU A 138 9.62 15.54 -2.60
C GLU A 138 8.30 16.25 -2.90
N ILE A 139 8.12 17.44 -2.33
CA ILE A 139 6.94 18.26 -2.63
C ILE A 139 7.23 19.06 -3.90
N VAL A 140 6.50 18.75 -4.96
CA VAL A 140 6.66 19.41 -6.27
C VAL A 140 5.85 20.70 -6.31
N ALA A 141 4.59 20.66 -5.83
CA ALA A 141 3.72 21.82 -5.85
C ALA A 141 2.71 21.74 -4.70
N THR A 142 2.34 22.93 -4.19
CA THR A 142 1.32 23.08 -3.14
C THR A 142 0.26 24.06 -3.62
N GLY A 143 -0.84 24.16 -2.86
CA GLY A 143 -1.88 25.14 -3.16
C GLY A 143 -2.60 24.89 -4.47
N LEU A 144 -2.65 23.65 -4.92
CA LEU A 144 -3.33 23.28 -6.14
C LEU A 144 -4.85 23.29 -5.92
N LYS A 145 -5.60 23.32 -7.03
CA LYS A 145 -7.06 23.30 -6.99
C LYS A 145 -7.56 21.86 -7.11
N PRO A 146 -8.77 21.56 -6.60
CA PRO A 146 -9.35 20.23 -6.77
C PRO A 146 -9.40 19.75 -8.22
N THR A 147 -9.55 20.66 -9.17
CA THR A 147 -9.55 20.33 -10.61
C THR A 147 -8.20 19.80 -11.08
N ASP A 148 -7.11 20.11 -10.37
CA ASP A 148 -5.77 19.61 -10.72
C ASP A 148 -5.62 18.11 -10.47
N LEU A 149 -6.55 17.51 -9.71
CA LEU A 149 -6.59 16.07 -9.49
C LEU A 149 -6.92 15.31 -10.78
N PHE A 150 -7.66 15.94 -11.68
CA PHE A 150 -8.16 15.32 -12.90
C PHE A 150 -7.45 15.81 -14.15
N GLY A 151 -6.65 16.86 -14.01
CA GLY A 151 -5.96 17.47 -15.12
C GLY A 151 -4.60 16.84 -15.36
N GLY A 152 -4.61 15.78 -16.04
CA GLY A 152 -3.44 15.08 -16.55
C GLY A 152 -2.05 15.42 -16.06
#